data_2d847f4e6a176d57e82ac4bb2863d92c
#
_entry.id   2d847f4e6a176d57e82ac4bb2863d92c
#
_cell.length_a   1.000
_cell.length_b   1.000
_cell.length_c   1.000
_cell.angle_alpha   90.00
_cell.angle_beta   90.00
_cell.angle_gamma   90.00
#
_symmetry.space_group_name_H-M   'P 1'
#
loop_
_entity.id
_entity.type
_entity.pdbx_description
1 polymer ?
#
loop_
_entity_poly.entity_id
_entity_poly.type
_entity_poly.pdbx_seq_one_letter_code
_entity_poly.pdbx_strand_id
1 'polypeptide(L)'
;MGYVDWCIEQHRKTNHYYDKYLPYGFHLRMANNVYEDFQHLLDEELNDYCGKAVWGHDLIEDTRVSYNDVKNQLDEGAADIIYAVTNDKGKNRKERAGDKYYEGIRNTPGAVFVKLCDRIANVQYGKMSKSRMFEMYKKENSDFEQYLGRYTSNKDLEPMFVYLKNLFNE
;
A
#
# COMPACT_ATOMS: atom_id res chain seq x y z
N MET A 1 0.23 20.29 13.25
CA MET A 1 0.76 19.43 12.14
C MET A 1 -0.37 18.51 11.68
N GLY A 2 -0.67 18.55 10.39
CA GLY A 2 -1.64 17.64 9.81
C GLY A 2 -1.12 16.20 9.77
N TYR A 3 -2.04 15.23 9.62
CA TYR A 3 -1.64 13.80 9.61
C TYR A 3 -0.70 13.45 8.46
N VAL A 4 -0.82 14.11 7.29
CA VAL A 4 0.08 13.90 6.14
C VAL A 4 1.52 14.26 6.52
N ASP A 5 1.71 15.46 7.07
CA ASP A 5 3.03 15.92 7.49
C ASP A 5 3.58 15.02 8.60
N TRP A 6 2.72 14.58 9.52
CA TRP A 6 3.13 13.67 10.57
C TRP A 6 3.63 12.34 10.01
N CYS A 7 2.91 11.74 9.04
CA CYS A 7 3.35 10.50 8.38
C CYS A 7 4.72 10.66 7.71
N ILE A 8 4.90 11.73 6.95
CA ILE A 8 6.16 12.03 6.25
C ILE A 8 7.31 12.19 7.26
N GLU A 9 7.06 12.92 8.36
CA GLU A 9 8.05 13.19 9.39
C GLU A 9 8.53 11.91 10.11
N GLN A 10 7.65 10.93 10.33
CA GLN A 10 8.07 9.67 10.97
C GLN A 10 9.10 8.93 10.12
N HIS A 11 8.95 8.88 8.81
CA HIS A 11 9.95 8.30 7.90
C HIS A 11 11.26 9.11 7.92
N ARG A 12 11.17 10.44 7.94
CA ARG A 12 12.35 11.30 8.02
C ARG A 12 13.15 11.05 9.30
N LYS A 13 12.48 10.91 10.44
CA LYS A 13 13.12 10.64 11.75
C LYS A 13 13.89 9.33 11.79
N THR A 14 13.52 8.36 10.96
CA THR A 14 14.21 7.06 10.88
C THR A 14 15.17 6.97 9.69
N ASN A 15 15.41 8.08 9.01
CA ASN A 15 16.25 8.12 7.80
C ASN A 15 15.80 7.10 6.75
N HIS A 16 14.49 6.92 6.61
CA HIS A 16 13.90 6.02 5.64
C HIS A 16 13.67 6.74 4.33
N TYR A 17 14.36 6.29 3.27
CA TYR A 17 14.32 6.87 1.94
C TYR A 17 13.68 5.92 0.94
N TYR A 18 13.15 6.47 -0.15
CA TYR A 18 12.65 5.72 -1.29
C TYR A 18 13.74 5.65 -2.37
N ASP A 19 13.96 4.47 -2.95
CA ASP A 19 14.98 4.23 -3.99
C ASP A 19 16.37 4.78 -3.61
N LYS A 20 16.86 4.73 -2.49
CA LYS A 20 18.14 5.21 -1.93
C LYS A 20 18.16 6.68 -1.53
N TYR A 21 17.66 7.60 -2.37
CA TYR A 21 17.92 9.04 -2.18
C TYR A 21 16.67 9.91 -2.07
N LEU A 22 15.50 9.41 -2.50
CA LEU A 22 14.28 10.19 -2.49
C LEU A 22 13.69 10.22 -1.08
N PRO A 23 13.20 11.38 -0.61
CA PRO A 23 12.42 11.43 0.62
C PRO A 23 11.24 10.45 0.53
N TYR A 24 10.95 9.73 1.61
CA TYR A 24 9.89 8.73 1.57
C TYR A 24 8.50 9.32 1.28
N GLY A 25 8.30 10.58 1.61
CA GLY A 25 7.10 11.33 1.21
C GLY A 25 6.81 11.31 -0.29
N PHE A 26 7.84 11.12 -1.11
CA PHE A 26 7.67 10.95 -2.56
C PHE A 26 6.84 9.70 -2.89
N HIS A 27 7.16 8.56 -2.29
CA HIS A 27 6.38 7.33 -2.46
C HIS A 27 4.95 7.47 -1.91
N LEU A 28 4.81 8.06 -0.72
CA LEU A 28 3.51 8.29 -0.12
C LEU A 28 2.62 9.18 -1.00
N ARG A 29 3.22 10.21 -1.62
CA ARG A 29 2.52 11.08 -2.58
C ARG A 29 2.08 10.30 -3.82
N MET A 30 2.94 9.44 -4.35
CA MET A 30 2.59 8.61 -5.50
C MET A 30 1.42 7.67 -5.18
N ALA A 31 1.45 7.01 -4.01
CA ALA A 31 0.35 6.16 -3.56
C ALA A 31 -0.94 6.96 -3.38
N ASN A 32 -0.86 8.18 -2.86
CA ASN A 32 -2.01 9.07 -2.74
C ASN A 32 -2.58 9.46 -4.12
N ASN A 33 -1.73 9.70 -5.12
CA ASN A 33 -2.21 9.99 -6.48
C ASN A 33 -3.03 8.82 -7.03
N VAL A 34 -2.61 7.58 -6.78
CA VAL A 34 -3.39 6.39 -7.15
C VAL A 34 -4.72 6.36 -6.40
N TYR A 35 -4.71 6.65 -5.09
CA TYR A 35 -5.94 6.77 -4.31
C TYR A 35 -6.91 7.79 -4.94
N GLU A 36 -6.41 8.98 -5.30
CA GLU A 36 -7.24 10.03 -5.92
C GLU A 36 -7.86 9.56 -7.24
N ASP A 37 -7.14 8.79 -8.04
CA ASP A 37 -7.64 8.26 -9.32
C ASP A 37 -8.73 7.19 -9.13
N PHE A 38 -8.70 6.42 -8.06
CA PHE A 38 -9.57 5.26 -7.85
C PHE A 38 -10.51 5.34 -6.65
N GLN A 39 -10.50 6.43 -5.88
CA GLN A 39 -11.35 6.58 -4.69
C GLN A 39 -12.86 6.42 -4.99
N HIS A 40 -13.28 6.70 -6.21
CA HIS A 40 -14.68 6.54 -6.63
C HIS A 40 -15.19 5.10 -6.56
N LEU A 41 -14.29 4.10 -6.41
CA LEU A 41 -14.65 2.70 -6.21
C LEU A 41 -15.04 2.37 -4.76
N LEU A 42 -14.83 3.31 -3.83
CA LEU A 42 -15.06 3.12 -2.40
C LEU A 42 -16.37 3.79 -1.97
N ASP A 43 -17.02 3.22 -0.95
CA ASP A 43 -18.07 3.92 -0.24
C ASP A 43 -17.48 5.07 0.62
N GLU A 44 -18.35 5.93 1.16
CA GLU A 44 -17.93 7.13 1.88
C GLU A 44 -17.06 6.82 3.11
N GLU A 45 -17.45 5.81 3.90
CA GLU A 45 -16.71 5.42 5.10
C GLU A 45 -15.32 4.88 4.77
N LEU A 46 -15.23 3.93 3.84
CA LEU A 46 -13.97 3.36 3.40
C LEU A 46 -13.08 4.40 2.70
N ASN A 47 -13.69 5.36 2.00
CA ASN A 47 -12.94 6.44 1.35
C ASN A 47 -12.16 7.25 2.38
N ASP A 48 -12.79 7.64 3.50
CA ASP A 48 -12.10 8.39 4.57
C ASP A 48 -10.96 7.58 5.18
N TYR A 49 -11.21 6.31 5.54
CA TYR A 49 -10.18 5.44 6.13
C TYR A 49 -9.03 5.15 5.16
N CYS A 50 -9.33 4.84 3.90
CA CYS A 50 -8.31 4.56 2.90
C CYS A 50 -7.47 5.80 2.56
N GLY A 51 -8.08 6.97 2.48
CA GLY A 51 -7.38 8.22 2.23
C GLY A 51 -6.31 8.51 3.29
N LYS A 52 -6.61 8.23 4.56
CA LYS A 52 -5.63 8.33 5.65
C LYS A 52 -4.61 7.18 5.61
N ALA A 53 -5.09 5.95 5.41
CA ALA A 53 -4.24 4.77 5.43
C ALA A 53 -3.18 4.76 4.32
N VAL A 54 -3.47 5.33 3.16
CA VAL A 54 -2.51 5.45 2.06
C VAL A 54 -1.27 6.24 2.49
N TRP A 55 -1.44 7.32 3.28
CA TRP A 55 -0.31 8.08 3.82
C TRP A 55 0.44 7.34 4.91
N GLY A 56 -0.23 6.47 5.65
CA GLY A 56 0.34 5.76 6.80
C GLY A 56 0.72 4.30 6.55
N HIS A 57 0.54 3.78 5.32
CA HIS A 57 0.60 2.33 5.06
C HIS A 57 1.93 1.66 5.44
N ASP A 58 3.03 2.38 5.42
CA ASP A 58 4.36 1.88 5.75
C ASP A 58 4.87 2.30 7.15
N LEU A 59 4.08 3.03 7.94
CA LEU A 59 4.52 3.56 9.23
C LEU A 59 4.93 2.47 10.22
N ILE A 60 4.07 1.47 10.43
CA ILE A 60 4.34 0.41 11.41
C ILE A 60 5.47 -0.50 10.95
N GLU A 61 5.58 -0.75 9.63
CA GLU A 61 6.61 -1.61 9.05
C GLU A 61 7.99 -0.97 9.09
N ASP A 62 8.09 0.32 8.76
CA ASP A 62 9.37 0.96 8.42
C ASP A 62 9.79 2.07 9.38
N THR A 63 8.98 2.40 10.37
CA THR A 63 9.30 3.42 11.36
C THR A 63 9.18 2.89 12.79
N ARG A 64 9.29 3.79 13.78
CA ARG A 64 9.11 3.44 15.20
C ARG A 64 7.67 3.60 15.69
N VAL A 65 6.76 3.87 14.77
CA VAL A 65 5.35 4.13 15.08
C VAL A 65 4.63 2.82 15.36
N SER A 66 3.89 2.78 16.45
CA SER A 66 3.03 1.64 16.82
C SER A 66 1.61 1.77 16.27
N TYR A 67 0.84 0.69 16.33
CA TYR A 67 -0.60 0.72 16.04
C TYR A 67 -1.34 1.81 16.85
N ASN A 68 -1.04 1.91 18.15
CA ASN A 68 -1.69 2.91 19.01
C ASN A 68 -1.33 4.34 18.61
N ASP A 69 -0.10 4.60 18.19
CA ASP A 69 0.29 5.91 17.69
C ASP A 69 -0.50 6.28 16.43
N VAL A 70 -0.64 5.34 15.50
CA VAL A 70 -1.42 5.53 14.27
C VAL A 70 -2.90 5.80 14.61
N LYS A 71 -3.49 4.98 15.48
CA LYS A 71 -4.87 5.15 15.92
C LYS A 71 -5.11 6.54 16.51
N ASN A 72 -4.18 7.04 17.32
CA ASN A 72 -4.30 8.34 17.95
C ASN A 72 -4.13 9.51 16.97
N GLN A 73 -3.29 9.36 15.96
CA GLN A 73 -2.98 10.42 15.00
C GLN A 73 -3.92 10.45 13.80
N LEU A 74 -4.38 9.30 13.35
CA LEU A 74 -5.29 9.17 12.22
C LEU A 74 -6.71 8.84 12.70
N ASP A 75 -7.00 7.57 12.89
CA ASP A 75 -8.18 6.99 13.55
C ASP A 75 -8.04 5.46 13.60
N GLU A 76 -9.03 4.80 14.22
CA GLU A 76 -9.02 3.33 14.35
C GLU A 76 -9.19 2.61 13.02
N GLY A 77 -10.11 3.09 12.15
CA GLY A 77 -10.34 2.46 10.85
C GLY A 77 -9.10 2.49 9.96
N ALA A 78 -8.41 3.64 9.91
CA ALA A 78 -7.15 3.75 9.19
C ALA A 78 -6.05 2.88 9.83
N ALA A 79 -5.98 2.84 11.16
CA ALA A 79 -5.00 2.02 11.87
C ALA A 79 -5.17 0.53 11.59
N ASP A 80 -6.40 0.03 11.52
CA ASP A 80 -6.70 -1.37 11.19
C ASP A 80 -6.23 -1.72 9.77
N ILE A 81 -6.47 -0.84 8.81
CA ILE A 81 -5.99 -1.02 7.43
C ILE A 81 -4.46 -1.04 7.39
N ILE A 82 -3.81 -0.07 8.03
CA ILE A 82 -2.35 0.04 8.07
C ILE A 82 -1.73 -1.21 8.72
N TYR A 83 -2.31 -1.68 9.82
CA TYR A 83 -1.86 -2.90 10.47
C TYR A 83 -2.00 -4.13 9.56
N ALA A 84 -3.12 -4.25 8.85
CA ALA A 84 -3.36 -5.37 7.94
C ALA A 84 -2.33 -5.42 6.78
N VAL A 85 -1.92 -4.27 6.25
CA VAL A 85 -0.94 -4.22 5.16
C VAL A 85 0.52 -4.24 5.64
N THR A 86 0.75 -4.18 6.95
CA THR A 86 2.08 -4.29 7.56
C THR A 86 2.57 -5.73 7.51
N ASN A 87 3.76 -5.95 6.96
CA ASN A 87 4.35 -7.28 6.83
C ASN A 87 5.82 -7.28 7.27
N ASP A 88 6.02 -7.42 8.58
CA ASP A 88 7.33 -7.41 9.23
C ASP A 88 7.83 -8.81 9.62
N LYS A 89 7.06 -9.87 9.35
CA LYS A 89 7.37 -11.24 9.77
C LYS A 89 7.88 -12.09 8.61
N GLY A 90 9.02 -12.71 8.79
CA GLY A 90 9.63 -13.61 7.81
C GLY A 90 11.07 -13.22 7.46
N LYS A 91 11.88 -14.22 7.15
CA LYS A 91 13.33 -14.07 6.87
C LYS A 91 13.61 -13.50 5.49
N ASN A 92 12.66 -13.62 4.57
CA ASN A 92 12.80 -13.14 3.20
C ASN A 92 11.44 -12.71 2.64
N ARG A 93 11.46 -12.13 1.44
CA ARG A 93 10.24 -11.62 0.79
C ARG A 93 9.14 -12.67 0.63
N LYS A 94 9.49 -13.89 0.25
CA LYS A 94 8.52 -14.98 0.03
C LYS A 94 7.84 -15.40 1.34
N GLU A 95 8.59 -15.53 2.44
CA GLU A 95 8.03 -15.85 3.74
C GLU A 95 7.12 -14.73 4.27
N ARG A 96 7.52 -13.47 4.08
CA ARG A 96 6.72 -12.30 4.48
C ARG A 96 5.42 -12.19 3.69
N ALA A 97 5.43 -12.54 2.41
CA ALA A 97 4.26 -12.48 1.53
C ALA A 97 3.47 -13.80 1.51
N GLY A 98 3.28 -14.44 2.67
CA GLY A 98 2.58 -15.71 2.80
C GLY A 98 1.04 -15.59 2.89
N ASP A 99 0.37 -16.74 2.87
CA ASP A 99 -1.10 -16.85 2.86
C ASP A 99 -1.78 -16.12 4.01
N LYS A 100 -1.21 -16.21 5.21
CA LYS A 100 -1.75 -15.56 6.42
C LYS A 100 -1.76 -14.03 6.29
N TYR A 101 -0.71 -13.47 5.71
CA TYR A 101 -0.61 -12.03 5.44
C TYR A 101 -1.74 -11.57 4.49
N TYR A 102 -1.88 -12.26 3.37
CA TYR A 102 -2.91 -11.91 2.40
C TYR A 102 -4.33 -12.19 2.89
N GLU A 103 -4.53 -13.22 3.70
CA GLU A 103 -5.80 -13.46 4.38
C GLU A 103 -6.20 -12.28 5.27
N GLY A 104 -5.26 -11.76 6.06
CA GLY A 104 -5.48 -10.57 6.89
C GLY A 104 -5.89 -9.34 6.07
N ILE A 105 -5.25 -9.13 4.92
CA ILE A 105 -5.60 -8.04 4.00
C ILE A 105 -7.02 -8.24 3.45
N ARG A 106 -7.35 -9.44 2.96
CA ARG A 106 -8.68 -9.72 2.41
C ARG A 106 -9.79 -9.55 3.43
N ASN A 107 -9.51 -9.85 4.70
CA ASN A 107 -10.49 -9.80 5.78
C ASN A 107 -10.65 -8.40 6.41
N THR A 108 -9.82 -7.44 6.03
CA THR A 108 -9.89 -6.06 6.54
C THR A 108 -10.46 -5.15 5.45
N PRO A 109 -11.68 -4.60 5.62
CA PRO A 109 -12.28 -3.70 4.63
C PRO A 109 -11.35 -2.52 4.30
N GLY A 110 -11.14 -2.27 3.01
CA GLY A 110 -10.26 -1.21 2.52
C GLY A 110 -8.78 -1.59 2.38
N ALA A 111 -8.32 -2.67 3.02
CA ALA A 111 -6.90 -3.04 2.99
C ALA A 111 -6.43 -3.48 1.60
N VAL A 112 -7.24 -4.20 0.83
CA VAL A 112 -6.91 -4.57 -0.55
C VAL A 112 -6.73 -3.33 -1.43
N PHE A 113 -7.62 -2.34 -1.27
CA PHE A 113 -7.52 -1.07 -1.99
C PHE A 113 -6.19 -0.36 -1.70
N VAL A 114 -5.83 -0.22 -0.41
CA VAL A 114 -4.59 0.44 -0.01
C VAL A 114 -3.37 -0.34 -0.48
N LYS A 115 -3.40 -1.67 -0.41
CA LYS A 115 -2.32 -2.52 -0.95
C LYS A 115 -2.15 -2.36 -2.46
N LEU A 116 -3.24 -2.19 -3.19
CA LEU A 116 -3.20 -1.88 -4.62
C LEU A 116 -2.62 -0.49 -4.89
N CYS A 117 -2.95 0.52 -4.10
CA CYS A 117 -2.36 1.86 -4.24
C CYS A 117 -0.84 1.82 -4.09
N ASP A 118 -0.35 1.14 -3.07
CA ASP A 118 1.08 0.92 -2.85
C ASP A 118 1.74 0.19 -4.03
N ARG A 119 1.19 -0.94 -4.45
CA ARG A 119 1.74 -1.74 -5.55
C ARG A 119 1.75 -0.98 -6.87
N ILE A 120 0.66 -0.31 -7.21
CA ILE A 120 0.57 0.49 -8.45
C ILE A 120 1.62 1.61 -8.45
N ALA A 121 1.76 2.34 -7.34
CA ALA A 121 2.76 3.40 -7.21
C ALA A 121 4.18 2.85 -7.41
N ASN A 122 4.51 1.73 -6.78
CA ASN A 122 5.81 1.08 -6.93
C ASN A 122 6.08 0.60 -8.37
N VAL A 123 5.06 0.07 -9.05
CA VAL A 123 5.19 -0.39 -10.44
C VAL A 123 5.34 0.81 -11.40
N GLN A 124 4.58 1.87 -11.21
CA GLN A 124 4.73 3.11 -11.98
C GLN A 124 6.14 3.67 -11.87
N TYR A 125 6.66 3.75 -10.65
CA TYR A 125 8.02 4.23 -10.42
C TYR A 125 9.06 3.26 -11.01
N GLY A 126 8.91 1.96 -10.80
CA GLY A 126 9.81 0.95 -11.34
C GLY A 126 9.91 1.00 -12.87
N LYS A 127 8.78 1.22 -13.54
CA LYS A 127 8.71 1.38 -15.00
C LYS A 127 9.44 2.65 -15.46
N MET A 128 9.15 3.78 -14.82
CA MET A 128 9.75 5.08 -15.15
C MET A 128 11.27 5.09 -14.92
N SER A 129 11.72 4.50 -13.82
CA SER A 129 13.14 4.48 -13.43
C SER A 129 13.94 3.32 -14.04
N LYS A 130 13.28 2.44 -14.81
CA LYS A 130 13.87 1.21 -15.37
C LYS A 130 14.50 0.32 -14.29
N SER A 131 13.84 0.24 -13.14
CA SER A 131 14.27 -0.56 -12.00
C SER A 131 14.08 -2.06 -12.25
N ARG A 132 14.99 -2.88 -11.69
CA ARG A 132 14.82 -4.35 -11.65
C ARG A 132 13.55 -4.78 -10.90
N MET A 133 13.05 -3.94 -10.01
CA MET A 133 11.81 -4.19 -9.27
C MET A 133 10.60 -4.29 -10.21
N PHE A 134 10.60 -3.58 -11.33
CA PHE A 134 9.54 -3.68 -12.33
C PHE A 134 9.37 -5.12 -12.84
N GLU A 135 10.46 -5.76 -13.23
CA GLU A 135 10.43 -7.15 -13.71
C GLU A 135 10.01 -8.14 -12.63
N MET A 136 10.41 -7.88 -11.38
CA MET A 136 9.99 -8.68 -10.24
C MET A 136 8.49 -8.58 -10.02
N TYR A 137 7.92 -7.38 -9.98
CA TYR A 137 6.48 -7.17 -9.84
C TYR A 137 5.69 -7.79 -10.98
N LYS A 138 6.22 -7.72 -12.21
CA LYS A 138 5.62 -8.36 -13.38
C LYS A 138 5.51 -9.88 -13.21
N LYS A 139 6.56 -10.52 -12.74
CA LYS A 139 6.57 -11.97 -12.46
C LYS A 139 5.61 -12.35 -11.32
N GLU A 140 5.49 -11.51 -10.32
CA GLU A 140 4.62 -11.75 -9.16
C GLU A 140 3.14 -11.47 -9.45
N ASN A 141 2.80 -10.75 -10.51
CA ASN A 141 1.48 -10.14 -10.65
C ASN A 141 0.32 -11.16 -10.67
N SER A 142 0.50 -12.30 -11.30
CA SER A 142 -0.55 -13.34 -11.33
C SER A 142 -0.89 -13.85 -9.92
N ASP A 143 0.12 -14.13 -9.12
CA ASP A 143 -0.05 -14.58 -7.73
C ASP A 143 -0.62 -13.45 -6.87
N PHE A 144 -0.14 -12.23 -7.07
CA PHE A 144 -0.64 -11.04 -6.35
C PHE A 144 -2.14 -10.81 -6.58
N GLU A 145 -2.60 -10.90 -7.83
CA GLU A 145 -4.03 -10.79 -8.16
C GLU A 145 -4.86 -11.87 -7.47
N GLN A 146 -4.35 -13.10 -7.49
CA GLN A 146 -5.02 -14.23 -6.85
C GLN A 146 -5.08 -14.07 -5.33
N TYR A 147 -3.97 -13.74 -4.69
CA TYR A 147 -3.90 -13.54 -3.24
C TYR A 147 -4.81 -12.40 -2.76
N LEU A 148 -4.94 -11.33 -3.54
CA LEU A 148 -5.86 -10.23 -3.19
C LEU A 148 -7.32 -10.50 -3.57
N GLY A 149 -7.62 -11.65 -4.15
CA GLY A 149 -9.00 -12.05 -4.44
C GLY A 149 -9.66 -11.29 -5.59
N ARG A 150 -8.91 -10.94 -6.64
CA ARG A 150 -9.42 -10.24 -7.83
C ARG A 150 -10.69 -10.88 -8.38
N TYR A 151 -10.71 -12.19 -8.49
CA TYR A 151 -11.80 -12.92 -9.14
C TYR A 151 -12.87 -13.43 -8.17
N THR A 152 -12.69 -13.22 -6.88
CA THR A 152 -13.59 -13.73 -5.83
C THR A 152 -14.20 -12.63 -4.99
N SER A 153 -13.47 -12.17 -3.99
CA SER A 153 -13.97 -11.27 -2.94
C SER A 153 -13.80 -9.77 -3.24
N ASN A 154 -12.98 -9.40 -4.23
CA ASN A 154 -12.66 -8.00 -4.54
C ASN A 154 -12.91 -7.63 -6.02
N LYS A 155 -14.00 -8.13 -6.57
CA LYS A 155 -14.40 -7.88 -7.97
C LYS A 155 -14.70 -6.42 -8.26
N ASP A 156 -15.14 -5.67 -7.25
CA ASP A 156 -15.41 -4.24 -7.31
C ASP A 156 -14.15 -3.39 -7.52
N LEU A 157 -12.98 -3.95 -7.23
CA LEU A 157 -11.69 -3.31 -7.48
C LEU A 157 -11.07 -3.71 -8.85
N GLU A 158 -11.83 -4.36 -9.70
CA GLU A 158 -11.39 -4.80 -11.04
C GLU A 158 -10.70 -3.70 -11.85
N PRO A 159 -11.16 -2.44 -11.87
CA PRO A 159 -10.46 -1.37 -12.60
C PRO A 159 -9.02 -1.17 -12.15
N MET A 160 -8.71 -1.33 -10.86
CA MET A 160 -7.35 -1.21 -10.34
C MET A 160 -6.47 -2.38 -10.77
N PHE A 161 -7.01 -3.61 -10.73
CA PHE A 161 -6.29 -4.79 -11.20
C PHE A 161 -5.97 -4.71 -12.70
N VAL A 162 -6.91 -4.24 -13.49
CA VAL A 162 -6.71 -4.03 -14.94
C VAL A 162 -5.64 -2.97 -15.19
N TYR A 163 -5.71 -1.84 -14.48
CA TYR A 163 -4.72 -0.78 -14.60
C TYR A 163 -3.31 -1.29 -14.28
N LEU A 164 -3.16 -2.00 -13.15
CA LEU A 164 -1.88 -2.59 -12.74
C LEU A 164 -1.33 -3.55 -13.82
N LYS A 165 -2.17 -4.45 -14.32
CA LYS A 165 -1.78 -5.41 -15.35
C LYS A 165 -1.33 -4.71 -16.64
N ASN A 166 -2.02 -3.65 -17.03
CA ASN A 166 -1.69 -2.89 -18.23
C ASN A 166 -0.34 -2.17 -18.13
N LEU A 167 0.10 -1.78 -16.92
CA LEU A 167 1.43 -1.21 -16.74
C LEU A 167 2.54 -2.16 -17.17
N PHE A 168 2.34 -3.47 -17.07
CA PHE A 168 3.31 -4.48 -17.46
C PHE A 168 3.29 -4.80 -18.98
N ASN A 169 2.25 -4.43 -19.70
CA ASN A 169 2.05 -4.75 -21.11
C ASN A 169 2.44 -3.63 -22.08
N GLU A 170 2.77 -2.45 -21.57
CA GLU A 170 3.13 -1.27 -22.35
C GLU A 170 4.63 -1.13 -22.66
#